data_c616c32768b9bc0636ad9702a443090d
#
_entry.id   c616c32768b9bc0636ad9702a443090d
#
_cell.length_a   1.000
_cell.length_b   1.000
_cell.length_c   1.000
_cell.angle_alpha   90.00
_cell.angle_beta   90.00
_cell.angle_gamma   90.00
#
_symmetry.space_group_name_H-M   'P 1'
#
loop_
_entity.id
_entity.type
_entity.pdbx_description
1 polymer ?
#
loop_
_entity_poly.entity_id
_entity_poly.type
_entity_poly.pdbx_seq_one_letter_code
_entity_poly.pdbx_strand_id
1 'polypeptide(L)'
;MNQQIIEDINGSSGIGFVKYLFSHNTKYEPMMPFVYQTDHGNSMIALDGTILNRNFNFCELVNKINGPLESFQDYMESLKGTYNLIYIDEGKMLIARDPYGVKPLCLGKLKDTFIAVSESCALDAMNAEFLEDVEPGEVILVEKGDYSVHRFAQKPHHLCLFEMIYIARPDSVLDGVSVYQARYKTGERLYQVCPTEADIVIGSPDSGLIAAKGYAKASGIPFVDGILKNRYIQRTFIKPTQEERVSSVKIKLNAIKENLQDKRVILVDDSIVRGTTMKRIIKILKDAGAKEVHIRIASPKVVSNDIYAIDIPKNEQLIGYNKTVEEVRDYIGCDSLYYLSLEGLEDCCGNKGYYEKYFTGVDIFQEEAVWH
;
A
#
# COMPACT_ATOMS: atom_id res chain seq x y z
N MET A 1 -11.33 -15.14 8.52
CA MET A 1 -11.57 -16.55 8.19
C MET A 1 -11.50 -17.33 9.50
N ASN A 2 -12.43 -18.22 9.78
CA ASN A 2 -12.43 -18.98 11.02
C ASN A 2 -11.36 -20.09 10.91
N GLN A 3 -10.49 -20.24 11.91
CA GLN A 3 -9.39 -21.21 11.90
C GLN A 3 -9.89 -22.65 11.64
N GLN A 4 -11.06 -22.98 12.14
CA GLN A 4 -11.74 -24.27 11.92
C GLN A 4 -12.03 -24.56 10.44
N ILE A 5 -12.36 -23.52 9.63
CA ILE A 5 -12.62 -23.68 8.19
C ILE A 5 -11.34 -24.02 7.43
N ILE A 6 -10.18 -23.53 7.89
CA ILE A 6 -8.89 -23.80 7.25
C ILE A 6 -8.42 -25.23 7.55
N GLU A 7 -8.67 -25.73 8.76
CA GLU A 7 -8.31 -27.10 9.17
C GLU A 7 -9.12 -28.17 8.41
N ASP A 8 -10.31 -27.81 7.92
CA ASP A 8 -11.20 -28.71 7.16
C ASP A 8 -10.91 -28.70 5.62
N ILE A 9 -10.00 -27.84 5.13
CA ILE A 9 -9.64 -27.75 3.71
C ILE A 9 -8.53 -28.75 3.39
N ASN A 10 -8.88 -29.85 2.72
CA ASN A 10 -7.94 -30.81 2.17
C ASN A 10 -7.68 -30.48 0.69
N GLY A 11 -6.44 -30.11 0.34
CA GLY A 11 -6.05 -29.80 -1.04
C GLY A 11 -4.54 -29.78 -1.20
N SER A 12 -4.06 -30.02 -2.43
CA SER A 12 -2.64 -29.94 -2.80
C SER A 12 -2.20 -28.52 -3.16
N SER A 13 -3.15 -27.62 -3.46
CA SER A 13 -2.91 -26.24 -3.85
C SER A 13 -4.05 -25.32 -3.40
N GLY A 14 -3.82 -24.02 -3.25
CA GLY A 14 -4.82 -23.07 -2.84
C GLY A 14 -4.45 -21.62 -3.11
N ILE A 15 -5.46 -20.78 -3.32
CA ILE A 15 -5.33 -19.33 -3.45
C ILE A 15 -6.14 -18.65 -2.34
N GLY A 16 -5.53 -17.68 -1.67
CA GLY A 16 -6.19 -16.76 -0.76
C GLY A 16 -6.19 -15.33 -1.33
N PHE A 17 -7.29 -14.62 -1.17
CA PHE A 17 -7.41 -13.23 -1.60
C PHE A 17 -8.10 -12.39 -0.53
N VAL A 18 -7.52 -11.23 -0.21
CA VAL A 18 -8.10 -10.25 0.71
C VAL A 18 -8.39 -8.98 -0.07
N LYS A 19 -9.67 -8.68 -0.28
CA LYS A 19 -10.10 -7.49 -1.02
C LYS A 19 -10.53 -6.38 -0.06
N TYR A 20 -10.00 -5.19 -0.29
CA TYR A 20 -10.55 -3.98 0.29
C TYR A 20 -11.67 -3.47 -0.62
N LEU A 21 -12.91 -3.41 -0.10
CA LEU A 21 -14.04 -2.90 -0.88
C LEU A 21 -13.97 -1.38 -0.95
N PHE A 22 -13.73 -0.87 -2.14
CA PHE A 22 -13.79 0.55 -2.44
C PHE A 22 -15.25 1.05 -2.43
N SER A 23 -15.48 2.21 -1.84
CA SER A 23 -16.82 2.78 -1.64
C SER A 23 -17.55 3.18 -2.94
N HIS A 24 -16.89 3.12 -4.08
CA HIS A 24 -17.39 3.65 -5.36
C HIS A 24 -17.76 2.61 -6.42
N ASN A 25 -17.42 1.33 -6.25
CA ASN A 25 -17.74 0.27 -7.21
C ASN A 25 -18.55 -0.85 -6.54
N THR A 26 -19.86 -0.62 -6.36
CA THR A 26 -20.81 -1.62 -5.82
C THR A 26 -21.47 -2.50 -6.89
N LYS A 27 -21.09 -2.38 -8.15
CA LYS A 27 -21.68 -3.18 -9.23
C LYS A 27 -20.71 -4.30 -9.65
N TYR A 28 -21.00 -5.52 -9.14
CA TYR A 28 -20.56 -6.82 -9.67
C TYR A 28 -19.08 -6.97 -10.04
N GLU A 29 -18.18 -6.68 -9.11
CA GLU A 29 -16.86 -7.27 -9.20
C GLU A 29 -16.93 -8.72 -8.69
N PRO A 30 -16.43 -9.71 -9.46
CA PRO A 30 -16.46 -11.11 -9.02
C PRO A 30 -15.70 -11.27 -7.70
N MET A 31 -16.23 -12.10 -6.81
CA MET A 31 -15.50 -12.48 -5.60
C MET A 31 -14.25 -13.25 -5.99
N MET A 32 -13.09 -12.84 -5.45
CA MET A 32 -11.83 -13.52 -5.64
C MET A 32 -11.51 -14.45 -4.46
N PRO A 33 -10.83 -15.57 -4.66
CA PRO A 33 -10.45 -16.14 -5.96
C PRO A 33 -11.67 -16.62 -6.74
N PHE A 34 -11.62 -16.46 -8.06
CA PHE A 34 -12.65 -16.98 -8.96
C PHE A 34 -12.35 -18.46 -9.25
N VAL A 35 -13.32 -19.33 -8.99
CA VAL A 35 -13.20 -20.77 -9.28
C VAL A 35 -13.85 -21.08 -10.62
N TYR A 36 -13.12 -21.74 -11.48
CA TYR A 36 -13.53 -22.10 -12.81
C TYR A 36 -13.41 -23.61 -13.00
N GLN A 37 -14.42 -24.23 -13.57
CA GLN A 37 -14.42 -25.67 -13.86
C GLN A 37 -13.91 -25.90 -15.28
N THR A 38 -12.83 -26.65 -15.42
CA THR A 38 -12.24 -27.06 -16.69
C THR A 38 -12.40 -28.57 -16.90
N ASP A 39 -12.10 -29.06 -18.10
CA ASP A 39 -12.09 -30.49 -18.39
C ASP A 39 -11.04 -31.26 -17.57
N HIS A 40 -10.10 -30.57 -16.97
CA HIS A 40 -9.01 -31.10 -16.14
C HIS A 40 -9.22 -30.89 -14.63
N GLY A 41 -10.41 -30.47 -14.18
CA GLY A 41 -10.72 -30.20 -12.77
C GLY A 41 -11.01 -28.73 -12.46
N ASN A 42 -10.86 -28.34 -11.19
CA ASN A 42 -11.10 -26.97 -10.75
C ASN A 42 -9.85 -26.12 -10.94
N SER A 43 -9.99 -25.01 -11.64
CA SER A 43 -8.98 -23.97 -11.74
C SER A 43 -9.38 -22.77 -10.88
N MET A 44 -8.41 -22.11 -10.30
CA MET A 44 -8.61 -20.91 -9.46
C MET A 44 -7.77 -19.77 -10.02
N ILE A 45 -8.37 -18.56 -10.00
CA ILE A 45 -7.71 -17.34 -10.44
C ILE A 45 -7.94 -16.22 -9.44
N ALA A 46 -6.90 -15.49 -9.08
CA ALA A 46 -6.97 -14.24 -8.35
C ALA A 46 -6.28 -13.14 -9.14
N LEU A 47 -6.91 -11.97 -9.20
CA LEU A 47 -6.39 -10.79 -9.85
C LEU A 47 -6.52 -9.60 -8.89
N ASP A 48 -5.39 -9.00 -8.55
CA ASP A 48 -5.32 -7.76 -7.76
C ASP A 48 -4.88 -6.61 -8.65
N GLY A 49 -5.78 -5.66 -8.90
CA GLY A 49 -5.49 -4.50 -9.74
C GLY A 49 -6.73 -3.96 -10.44
N THR A 50 -6.49 -3.06 -11.39
CA THR A 50 -7.53 -2.41 -12.20
C THR A 50 -7.21 -2.57 -13.68
N ILE A 51 -7.99 -3.37 -14.40
CA ILE A 51 -7.86 -3.53 -15.85
C ILE A 51 -8.77 -2.52 -16.54
N LEU A 52 -8.22 -1.79 -17.51
CA LEU A 52 -8.90 -0.72 -18.26
C LEU A 52 -9.58 -1.20 -19.53
N ASN A 53 -9.28 -2.40 -19.99
CA ASN A 53 -9.89 -2.98 -21.20
C ASN A 53 -11.39 -3.21 -20.99
N ARG A 54 -12.24 -2.51 -21.74
CA ARG A 54 -13.71 -2.58 -21.60
C ARG A 54 -14.29 -3.98 -21.83
N ASN A 55 -13.63 -4.78 -22.67
CA ASN A 55 -14.07 -6.13 -23.04
C ASN A 55 -13.36 -7.23 -22.24
N PHE A 56 -12.62 -6.86 -21.20
CA PHE A 56 -11.94 -7.84 -20.34
C PHE A 56 -12.97 -8.80 -19.72
N ASN A 57 -12.69 -10.11 -19.85
CA ASN A 57 -13.46 -11.13 -19.16
C ASN A 57 -12.58 -12.32 -18.74
N PHE A 58 -12.92 -12.92 -17.62
CA PHE A 58 -12.16 -14.03 -17.04
C PHE A 58 -12.20 -15.30 -17.87
N CYS A 59 -13.27 -15.55 -18.63
CA CYS A 59 -13.36 -16.75 -19.49
C CYS A 59 -12.32 -16.69 -20.62
N GLU A 60 -12.14 -15.52 -21.24
CA GLU A 60 -11.12 -15.33 -22.26
C GLU A 60 -9.71 -15.50 -21.67
N LEU A 61 -9.45 -14.87 -20.51
CA LEU A 61 -8.19 -15.03 -19.82
C LEU A 61 -7.86 -16.51 -19.51
N VAL A 62 -8.82 -17.26 -18.96
CA VAL A 62 -8.63 -18.71 -18.69
C VAL A 62 -8.36 -19.49 -19.97
N ASN A 63 -9.07 -19.20 -21.06
CA ASN A 63 -8.81 -19.85 -22.35
C ASN A 63 -7.40 -19.56 -22.87
N LYS A 64 -6.88 -18.34 -22.67
CA LYS A 64 -5.50 -18.01 -23.03
C LYS A 64 -4.48 -18.71 -22.14
N ILE A 65 -4.72 -18.82 -20.84
CA ILE A 65 -3.87 -19.54 -19.89
C ILE A 65 -3.76 -21.02 -20.25
N ASN A 66 -4.84 -21.63 -20.74
CA ASN A 66 -4.89 -23.04 -21.14
C ASN A 66 -4.41 -23.27 -22.58
N GLY A 67 -4.10 -22.22 -23.32
CA GLY A 67 -3.53 -22.25 -24.66
C GLY A 67 -2.00 -22.23 -24.66
N PRO A 68 -1.39 -22.03 -25.85
CA PRO A 68 0.05 -21.83 -25.96
C PRO A 68 0.52 -20.63 -25.15
N LEU A 69 1.68 -20.75 -24.48
CA LEU A 69 2.24 -19.68 -23.63
C LEU A 69 2.41 -18.37 -24.40
N GLU A 70 2.85 -18.41 -25.65
CA GLU A 70 2.98 -17.24 -26.52
C GLU A 70 1.64 -16.48 -26.67
N SER A 71 0.55 -17.23 -26.92
CA SER A 71 -0.80 -16.61 -27.02
C SER A 71 -1.27 -16.00 -25.71
N PHE A 72 -0.86 -16.55 -24.59
CA PHE A 72 -1.11 -15.95 -23.27
C PHE A 72 -0.25 -14.69 -23.07
N GLN A 73 1.03 -14.72 -23.43
CA GLN A 73 1.91 -13.54 -23.34
C GLN A 73 1.39 -12.39 -24.20
N ASP A 74 1.00 -12.63 -25.45
CA ASP A 74 0.39 -11.63 -26.35
C ASP A 74 -0.88 -11.02 -25.73
N TYR A 75 -1.70 -11.85 -25.09
CA TYR A 75 -2.90 -11.38 -24.40
C TYR A 75 -2.55 -10.50 -23.20
N MET A 76 -1.59 -10.91 -22.37
CA MET A 76 -1.14 -10.13 -21.22
C MET A 76 -0.53 -8.79 -21.63
N GLU A 77 0.23 -8.73 -22.73
CA GLU A 77 0.75 -7.48 -23.29
C GLU A 77 -0.36 -6.54 -23.78
N SER A 78 -1.48 -7.10 -24.24
CA SER A 78 -2.64 -6.32 -24.68
C SER A 78 -3.47 -5.71 -23.54
N LEU A 79 -3.29 -6.21 -22.31
CA LEU A 79 -4.00 -5.70 -21.14
C LEU A 79 -3.43 -4.37 -20.69
N LYS A 80 -4.33 -3.41 -20.47
CA LYS A 80 -4.01 -2.06 -19.99
C LYS A 80 -4.41 -1.91 -18.54
N GLY A 81 -3.61 -1.18 -17.77
CA GLY A 81 -3.84 -0.94 -16.35
C GLY A 81 -2.84 -1.65 -15.45
N THR A 82 -3.22 -1.88 -14.20
CA THR A 82 -2.38 -2.51 -13.17
C THR A 82 -2.96 -3.85 -12.79
N TYR A 83 -2.10 -4.88 -12.65
CA TYR A 83 -2.57 -6.19 -12.21
C TYR A 83 -1.46 -7.10 -11.72
N ASN A 84 -1.75 -7.84 -10.66
CA ASN A 84 -1.06 -9.08 -10.29
C ASN A 84 -2.05 -10.22 -10.51
N LEU A 85 -1.61 -11.25 -11.22
CA LEU A 85 -2.40 -12.41 -11.54
C LEU A 85 -1.77 -13.66 -10.94
N ILE A 86 -2.59 -14.47 -10.26
CA ILE A 86 -2.20 -15.82 -9.85
C ILE A 86 -3.29 -16.78 -10.36
N TYR A 87 -2.85 -17.80 -11.09
CA TYR A 87 -3.70 -18.89 -11.55
C TYR A 87 -3.15 -20.21 -11.07
N ILE A 88 -4.01 -21.11 -10.63
CA ILE A 88 -3.66 -22.48 -10.21
C ILE A 88 -4.67 -23.47 -10.79
N ASP A 89 -4.15 -24.57 -11.30
CA ASP A 89 -4.91 -25.78 -11.64
C ASP A 89 -4.20 -27.06 -11.12
N GLU A 90 -4.62 -28.24 -11.59
CA GLU A 90 -4.02 -29.52 -11.20
C GLU A 90 -2.59 -29.68 -11.73
N GLY A 91 -1.61 -29.11 -11.02
CA GLY A 91 -0.18 -29.28 -11.29
C GLY A 91 0.50 -28.09 -11.97
N LYS A 92 -0.23 -26.97 -12.17
CA LYS A 92 0.31 -25.75 -12.78
C LYS A 92 -0.05 -24.55 -11.92
N MET A 93 0.93 -23.67 -11.65
CA MET A 93 0.70 -22.32 -11.14
C MET A 93 1.30 -21.32 -12.11
N LEU A 94 0.54 -20.28 -12.43
CA LEU A 94 0.99 -19.18 -13.27
C LEU A 94 0.86 -17.89 -12.49
N ILE A 95 1.92 -17.09 -12.49
CA ILE A 95 2.05 -15.85 -11.75
C ILE A 95 2.45 -14.78 -12.75
N ALA A 96 1.71 -13.68 -12.86
CA ALA A 96 2.06 -12.59 -13.76
C ALA A 96 1.91 -11.23 -13.09
N ARG A 97 2.84 -10.32 -13.40
CA ARG A 97 2.83 -8.94 -12.91
C ARG A 97 2.69 -7.98 -14.08
N ASP A 98 1.92 -6.92 -13.92
CA ASP A 98 1.67 -5.92 -14.98
C ASP A 98 2.98 -5.33 -15.54
N PRO A 99 2.96 -4.78 -16.78
CA PRO A 99 4.17 -4.29 -17.45
C PRO A 99 4.91 -3.17 -16.72
N TYR A 100 4.25 -2.43 -15.82
CA TYR A 100 4.85 -1.35 -15.03
C TYR A 100 5.26 -1.80 -13.62
N GLY A 101 4.72 -2.94 -13.15
CA GLY A 101 4.97 -3.48 -11.81
C GLY A 101 4.45 -2.61 -10.69
N VAL A 102 3.25 -2.01 -10.88
CA VAL A 102 2.70 -1.03 -9.93
C VAL A 102 2.44 -1.61 -8.55
N LYS A 103 2.02 -2.88 -8.48
CA LYS A 103 1.86 -3.61 -7.23
C LYS A 103 2.97 -4.64 -7.04
N PRO A 104 3.43 -4.88 -5.79
CA PRO A 104 4.49 -5.86 -5.54
C PRO A 104 3.96 -7.30 -5.70
N LEU A 105 4.84 -8.21 -6.11
CA LEU A 105 4.58 -9.63 -6.22
C LEU A 105 5.89 -10.39 -6.13
N CYS A 106 5.98 -11.43 -5.32
CA CYS A 106 7.18 -12.24 -5.20
C CYS A 106 6.89 -13.73 -5.12
N LEU A 107 7.90 -14.53 -5.48
CA LEU A 107 7.93 -15.98 -5.44
C LEU A 107 8.80 -16.46 -4.28
N GLY A 108 8.34 -17.46 -3.57
CA GLY A 108 9.10 -18.18 -2.56
C GLY A 108 8.87 -19.67 -2.63
N LYS A 109 9.56 -20.40 -1.75
CA LYS A 109 9.48 -21.85 -1.69
C LYS A 109 9.49 -22.34 -0.25
N LEU A 110 8.60 -23.27 0.07
CA LEU A 110 8.59 -23.99 1.34
C LEU A 110 8.71 -25.49 1.05
N LYS A 111 9.89 -26.07 1.33
CA LYS A 111 10.23 -27.45 0.91
C LYS A 111 10.06 -27.59 -0.62
N ASP A 112 9.13 -28.44 -1.06
CA ASP A 112 8.86 -28.70 -2.48
C ASP A 112 7.67 -27.86 -3.03
N THR A 113 7.10 -26.96 -2.22
CA THR A 113 5.93 -26.14 -2.59
C THR A 113 6.35 -24.73 -2.94
N PHE A 114 5.98 -24.27 -4.14
CA PHE A 114 6.13 -22.86 -4.53
C PHE A 114 4.99 -22.02 -3.99
N ILE A 115 5.30 -20.78 -3.60
CA ILE A 115 4.38 -19.85 -2.96
C ILE A 115 4.53 -18.48 -3.61
N ALA A 116 3.44 -17.94 -4.17
CA ALA A 116 3.39 -16.57 -4.66
C ALA A 116 2.64 -15.68 -3.67
N VAL A 117 3.20 -14.53 -3.34
CA VAL A 117 2.62 -13.58 -2.36
C VAL A 117 2.85 -12.15 -2.81
N SER A 118 1.97 -11.25 -2.37
CA SER A 118 2.11 -9.81 -2.65
C SER A 118 3.24 -9.14 -1.87
N GLU A 119 3.66 -9.69 -0.71
CA GLU A 119 4.71 -9.09 0.13
C GLU A 119 5.62 -10.16 0.72
N SER A 120 6.95 -9.91 0.72
CA SER A 120 7.95 -10.86 1.23
C SER A 120 7.74 -11.27 2.69
N CYS A 121 7.19 -10.38 3.53
CA CYS A 121 6.88 -10.69 4.92
C CYS A 121 5.89 -11.84 5.11
N ALA A 122 5.10 -12.17 4.09
CA ALA A 122 4.23 -13.34 4.14
C ALA A 122 5.03 -14.65 4.02
N LEU A 123 6.13 -14.66 3.25
CA LEU A 123 7.06 -15.78 3.18
C LEU A 123 7.75 -15.99 4.53
N ASP A 124 8.22 -14.92 5.15
CA ASP A 124 8.85 -14.98 6.49
C ASP A 124 7.88 -15.57 7.52
N ALA A 125 6.62 -15.14 7.51
CA ALA A 125 5.59 -15.66 8.42
C ALA A 125 5.31 -17.15 8.25
N MET A 126 5.57 -17.71 7.06
CA MET A 126 5.44 -19.13 6.75
C MET A 126 6.75 -19.90 6.90
N ASN A 127 7.87 -19.26 7.25
CA ASN A 127 9.23 -19.80 7.18
C ASN A 127 9.56 -20.37 5.78
N ALA A 128 9.10 -19.70 4.74
CA ALA A 128 9.40 -20.01 3.35
C ALA A 128 10.64 -19.24 2.89
N GLU A 129 11.41 -19.83 2.00
CA GLU A 129 12.55 -19.19 1.35
C GLU A 129 12.05 -18.18 0.32
N PHE A 130 12.56 -16.96 0.33
CA PHE A 130 12.36 -15.99 -0.74
C PHE A 130 13.24 -16.41 -1.94
N LEU A 131 12.65 -16.51 -3.11
CA LEU A 131 13.37 -16.81 -4.34
C LEU A 131 13.67 -15.52 -5.13
N GLU A 132 12.62 -14.82 -5.54
CA GLU A 132 12.76 -13.61 -6.33
C GLU A 132 11.50 -12.72 -6.28
N ASP A 133 11.65 -11.43 -6.57
CA ASP A 133 10.54 -10.56 -6.94
C ASP A 133 10.14 -10.88 -8.39
N VAL A 134 8.85 -10.90 -8.71
CA VAL A 134 8.37 -11.00 -10.09
C VAL A 134 8.57 -9.65 -10.77
N GLU A 135 9.44 -9.60 -11.77
CA GLU A 135 9.75 -8.35 -12.46
C GLU A 135 8.54 -7.82 -13.27
N PRO A 136 8.46 -6.51 -13.52
CA PRO A 136 7.43 -5.92 -14.38
C PRO A 136 7.39 -6.59 -15.77
N GLY A 137 6.19 -6.98 -16.21
CA GLY A 137 5.99 -7.65 -17.49
C GLY A 137 6.49 -9.09 -17.57
N GLU A 138 6.67 -9.74 -16.42
CA GLU A 138 7.01 -11.15 -16.36
C GLU A 138 5.82 -12.05 -16.01
N VAL A 139 5.90 -13.25 -16.52
CA VAL A 139 5.08 -14.38 -16.11
C VAL A 139 5.99 -15.53 -15.65
N ILE A 140 5.71 -16.06 -14.47
CA ILE A 140 6.37 -17.24 -13.93
C ILE A 140 5.42 -18.42 -14.07
N LEU A 141 5.88 -19.49 -14.71
CA LEU A 141 5.18 -20.75 -14.84
C LEU A 141 5.83 -21.78 -13.93
N VAL A 142 5.07 -22.27 -12.95
CA VAL A 142 5.48 -23.37 -12.06
C VAL A 142 4.76 -24.63 -12.50
N GLU A 143 5.51 -25.65 -12.89
CA GLU A 143 5.00 -26.98 -13.22
C GLU A 143 6.06 -28.06 -12.94
N LYS A 144 5.59 -29.30 -12.66
CA LYS A 144 6.47 -30.47 -12.45
C LYS A 144 7.56 -30.28 -11.38
N GLY A 145 7.31 -29.41 -10.38
CA GLY A 145 8.24 -29.17 -9.27
C GLY A 145 9.39 -28.20 -9.57
N ASP A 146 9.33 -27.53 -10.73
CA ASP A 146 10.28 -26.49 -11.16
C ASP A 146 9.54 -25.26 -11.65
N TYR A 147 10.25 -24.14 -11.91
CA TYR A 147 9.65 -22.95 -12.47
C TYR A 147 10.48 -22.35 -13.61
N SER A 148 9.80 -21.65 -14.50
CA SER A 148 10.42 -20.91 -15.60
C SER A 148 9.88 -19.50 -15.68
N VAL A 149 10.74 -18.55 -16.03
CA VAL A 149 10.42 -17.12 -16.14
C VAL A 149 10.34 -16.73 -17.61
N HIS A 150 9.27 -16.06 -17.98
CA HIS A 150 9.01 -15.60 -19.34
C HIS A 150 8.61 -14.13 -19.30
N ARG A 151 9.16 -13.31 -20.19
CA ARG A 151 8.84 -11.90 -20.28
C ARG A 151 7.87 -11.64 -21.43
N PHE A 152 6.76 -10.96 -21.15
CA PHE A 152 5.76 -10.59 -22.16
C PHE A 152 5.78 -9.09 -22.49
N ALA A 153 6.35 -8.25 -21.63
CA ALA A 153 6.47 -6.81 -21.87
C ALA A 153 7.72 -6.24 -21.19
N GLN A 154 8.17 -5.08 -21.68
CA GLN A 154 9.25 -4.33 -21.04
C GLN A 154 8.88 -2.85 -21.01
N LYS A 155 8.52 -2.35 -19.85
CA LYS A 155 8.20 -0.96 -19.57
C LYS A 155 9.09 -0.43 -18.44
N PRO A 156 9.21 0.89 -18.26
CA PRO A 156 9.88 1.43 -17.09
C PRO A 156 9.21 0.95 -15.80
N HIS A 157 10.02 0.68 -14.79
CA HIS A 157 9.52 0.26 -13.47
C HIS A 157 8.75 1.39 -12.78
N HIS A 158 7.57 1.07 -12.21
CA HIS A 158 6.69 2.04 -11.55
C HIS A 158 6.01 1.45 -10.31
N LEU A 159 6.79 0.93 -9.33
CA LEU A 159 6.22 0.48 -8.06
C LEU A 159 5.48 1.63 -7.36
N CYS A 160 4.30 1.37 -6.83
CA CYS A 160 3.52 2.36 -6.10
C CYS A 160 4.29 2.92 -4.89
N LEU A 161 4.54 4.24 -4.84
CA LEU A 161 5.19 4.87 -3.69
C LEU A 161 4.38 4.74 -2.39
N PHE A 162 3.05 4.63 -2.44
CA PHE A 162 2.26 4.39 -1.24
C PHE A 162 2.52 3.01 -0.61
N GLU A 163 2.98 2.02 -1.36
CA GLU A 163 3.48 0.77 -0.77
C GLU A 163 4.62 1.07 0.20
N MET A 164 5.59 1.88 -0.23
CA MET A 164 6.76 2.22 0.57
C MET A 164 6.42 3.03 1.83
N ILE A 165 5.46 3.97 1.76
CA ILE A 165 5.19 4.88 2.89
C ILE A 165 4.08 4.39 3.81
N TYR A 166 3.09 3.63 3.31
CA TYR A 166 1.90 3.31 4.09
C TYR A 166 1.41 1.86 3.96
N ILE A 167 1.21 1.33 2.70
CA ILE A 167 0.43 0.09 2.48
C ILE A 167 1.20 -1.13 2.97
N ALA A 168 2.43 -1.33 2.46
CA ALA A 168 3.22 -2.51 2.77
C ALA A 168 3.57 -2.60 4.25
N ARG A 169 3.70 -3.80 4.74
CA ARG A 169 4.21 -4.02 6.11
C ARG A 169 5.67 -3.57 6.20
N PRO A 170 6.07 -2.95 7.31
CA PRO A 170 7.44 -2.43 7.45
C PRO A 170 8.54 -3.49 7.33
N ASP A 171 8.23 -4.74 7.66
CA ASP A 171 9.14 -5.88 7.58
C ASP A 171 9.25 -6.48 6.17
N SER A 172 8.54 -5.93 5.19
CA SER A 172 8.64 -6.34 3.78
C SER A 172 9.87 -5.74 3.10
N VAL A 173 10.39 -6.48 2.12
CA VAL A 173 11.30 -6.02 1.08
C VAL A 173 10.55 -6.09 -0.23
N LEU A 174 10.47 -4.97 -0.96
CA LEU A 174 9.75 -4.86 -2.24
C LEU A 174 10.73 -4.44 -3.32
N ASP A 175 10.82 -5.21 -4.39
CA ASP A 175 11.76 -4.98 -5.50
C ASP A 175 13.19 -4.67 -5.01
N GLY A 176 13.62 -5.40 -3.97
CA GLY A 176 14.93 -5.26 -3.34
C GLY A 176 15.08 -4.05 -2.40
N VAL A 177 14.02 -3.31 -2.08
CA VAL A 177 14.03 -2.16 -1.16
C VAL A 177 13.33 -2.49 0.15
N SER A 178 14.03 -2.35 1.28
CA SER A 178 13.43 -2.52 2.60
C SER A 178 12.46 -1.37 2.92
N VAL A 179 11.19 -1.69 3.14
CA VAL A 179 10.16 -0.74 3.51
C VAL A 179 10.50 -0.03 4.83
N TYR A 180 11.03 -0.77 5.80
CA TYR A 180 11.49 -0.20 7.08
C TYR A 180 12.57 0.86 6.87
N GLN A 181 13.60 0.53 6.10
CA GLN A 181 14.73 1.45 5.86
C GLN A 181 14.29 2.68 5.07
N ALA A 182 13.41 2.51 4.08
CA ALA A 182 12.85 3.62 3.33
C ALA A 182 12.11 4.59 4.26
N ARG A 183 11.17 4.09 5.09
CA ARG A 183 10.44 4.91 6.07
C ARG A 183 11.35 5.57 7.11
N TYR A 184 12.37 4.87 7.57
CA TYR A 184 13.33 5.42 8.52
C TYR A 184 14.12 6.60 7.92
N LYS A 185 14.62 6.43 6.68
CA LYS A 185 15.34 7.45 5.94
C LYS A 185 14.47 8.69 5.65
N THR A 186 13.16 8.53 5.39
CA THR A 186 12.29 9.71 5.21
C THR A 186 12.26 10.59 6.46
N GLY A 187 12.29 10.00 7.64
CA GLY A 187 12.41 10.74 8.91
C GLY A 187 13.72 11.49 9.04
N GLU A 188 14.85 10.84 8.74
CA GLU A 188 16.16 11.48 8.75
C GLU A 188 16.21 12.64 7.74
N ARG A 189 15.68 12.41 6.53
CA ARG A 189 15.62 13.42 5.46
C ARG A 189 14.74 14.62 5.84
N LEU A 190 13.59 14.38 6.48
CA LEU A 190 12.72 15.45 7.00
C LEU A 190 13.44 16.39 7.94
N TYR A 191 14.25 15.87 8.87
CA TYR A 191 15.05 16.72 9.74
C TYR A 191 16.12 17.49 8.96
N GLN A 192 16.83 16.84 8.04
CA GLN A 192 17.89 17.49 7.25
C GLN A 192 17.38 18.69 6.44
N VAL A 193 16.17 18.58 5.85
CA VAL A 193 15.61 19.62 5.00
C VAL A 193 14.76 20.66 5.76
N CYS A 194 14.25 20.30 6.93
CA CYS A 194 13.43 21.19 7.76
C CYS A 194 13.71 21.00 9.26
N PRO A 195 14.91 21.37 9.73
CA PRO A 195 15.23 21.33 11.16
C PRO A 195 14.23 22.19 11.96
N THR A 196 13.80 21.67 13.11
CA THR A 196 12.81 22.37 13.96
C THR A 196 13.18 22.15 15.40
N GLU A 197 13.19 23.25 16.18
CA GLU A 197 13.38 23.17 17.62
C GLU A 197 12.13 22.61 18.29
N ALA A 198 12.30 21.56 19.07
CA ALA A 198 11.23 20.95 19.86
C ALA A 198 11.82 20.19 21.05
N ASP A 199 10.96 19.79 21.98
CA ASP A 199 11.38 19.08 23.17
C ASP A 199 11.26 17.57 23.00
N ILE A 200 10.35 17.13 22.13
CA ILE A 200 10.09 15.69 21.86
C ILE A 200 9.66 15.46 20.41
N VAL A 201 9.94 14.25 19.93
CA VAL A 201 9.39 13.69 18.67
C VAL A 201 8.44 12.57 19.00
N ILE A 202 7.27 12.57 18.36
CA ILE A 202 6.28 11.49 18.44
C ILE A 202 5.90 11.05 17.03
N GLY A 203 5.42 9.81 16.88
CA GLY A 203 4.89 9.30 15.61
C GLY A 203 3.38 9.13 15.65
N SER A 204 2.72 9.34 14.54
CA SER A 204 1.33 8.94 14.35
C SER A 204 1.24 7.40 14.31
N PRO A 205 0.49 6.75 15.20
CA PRO A 205 0.43 5.31 15.21
C PRO A 205 -0.52 4.77 14.12
N ASP A 206 -0.13 3.76 13.34
CA ASP A 206 1.09 2.94 13.43
C ASP A 206 2.12 3.38 12.38
N SER A 207 1.71 4.01 11.28
CA SER A 207 2.47 4.28 10.05
C SER A 207 3.59 5.32 10.20
N GLY A 208 3.36 6.37 10.99
CA GLY A 208 4.35 7.43 11.22
C GLY A 208 5.47 7.08 12.21
N LEU A 209 5.38 5.96 12.93
CA LEU A 209 6.32 5.64 14.02
C LEU A 209 7.76 5.44 13.54
N ILE A 210 7.95 4.82 12.37
CA ILE A 210 9.30 4.51 11.86
C ILE A 210 9.99 5.79 11.38
N ALA A 211 9.28 6.62 10.63
CA ALA A 211 9.79 7.92 10.20
C ALA A 211 10.08 8.84 11.40
N ALA A 212 9.23 8.82 12.44
CA ALA A 212 9.49 9.57 13.68
C ALA A 212 10.77 9.13 14.38
N LYS A 213 11.08 7.84 14.41
CA LYS A 213 12.35 7.33 14.94
C LYS A 213 13.55 7.82 14.12
N GLY A 214 13.45 7.84 12.78
CA GLY A 214 14.46 8.39 11.90
C GLY A 214 14.69 9.88 12.15
N TYR A 215 13.62 10.66 12.25
CA TYR A 215 13.69 12.08 12.60
C TYR A 215 14.35 12.33 13.95
N ALA A 216 13.94 11.61 15.00
CA ALA A 216 14.51 11.71 16.34
C ALA A 216 15.99 11.37 16.36
N LYS A 217 16.40 10.32 15.63
CA LYS A 217 17.82 9.93 15.52
C LYS A 217 18.65 11.02 14.87
N ALA A 218 18.17 11.61 13.77
CA ALA A 218 18.90 12.64 13.04
C ALA A 218 18.97 13.97 13.82
N SER A 219 17.89 14.34 14.53
CA SER A 219 17.78 15.58 15.28
C SER A 219 18.45 15.53 16.65
N GLY A 220 18.63 14.35 17.24
CA GLY A 220 19.00 14.18 18.64
C GLY A 220 17.87 14.51 19.64
N ILE A 221 16.68 14.88 19.17
CA ILE A 221 15.51 15.15 20.01
C ILE A 221 14.92 13.80 20.46
N PRO A 222 14.58 13.62 21.77
CA PRO A 222 14.05 12.36 22.26
C PRO A 222 12.76 11.92 21.54
N PHE A 223 12.73 10.65 21.09
CA PHE A 223 11.49 9.99 20.66
C PHE A 223 10.74 9.48 21.89
N VAL A 224 9.45 9.81 21.99
CA VAL A 224 8.57 9.31 23.06
C VAL A 224 7.21 8.88 22.49
N ASP A 225 6.52 8.02 23.21
CA ASP A 225 5.13 7.69 22.89
C ASP A 225 4.23 8.84 23.36
N GLY A 226 3.69 9.63 22.43
CA GLY A 226 2.77 10.74 22.74
C GLY A 226 1.30 10.37 22.54
N ILE A 227 1.04 9.40 21.64
CA ILE A 227 -0.29 8.94 21.28
C ILE A 227 -0.30 7.41 21.25
N LEU A 228 -1.31 6.82 21.88
CA LEU A 228 -1.56 5.39 21.83
C LEU A 228 -2.83 5.08 21.06
N LYS A 229 -2.74 4.05 20.21
CA LYS A 229 -3.89 3.47 19.54
C LYS A 229 -4.55 2.42 20.43
N ASN A 230 -5.84 2.57 20.69
CA ASN A 230 -6.57 1.59 21.45
C ASN A 230 -6.71 0.26 20.67
N ARG A 231 -5.97 -0.75 21.12
CA ARG A 231 -5.95 -2.09 20.48
C ARG A 231 -7.21 -2.91 20.70
N TYR A 232 -8.02 -2.56 21.68
CA TYR A 232 -9.28 -3.27 22.02
C TYR A 232 -10.43 -2.88 21.10
N ILE A 233 -10.30 -1.79 20.35
CA ILE A 233 -11.32 -1.35 19.40
C ILE A 233 -10.91 -1.81 18.01
N GLN A 234 -11.42 -2.97 17.62
CA GLN A 234 -11.34 -3.47 16.25
C GLN A 234 -12.11 -2.54 15.30
N ARG A 235 -11.82 -2.60 13.99
CA ARG A 235 -12.43 -1.77 12.93
C ARG A 235 -13.94 -1.73 13.05
N THR A 236 -14.47 -0.61 13.54
CA THR A 236 -15.91 -0.35 13.65
C THR A 236 -16.47 0.14 12.32
N PHE A 237 -16.38 -0.67 11.25
CA PHE A 237 -16.97 -0.32 9.96
C PHE A 237 -18.49 -0.56 9.87
N ILE A 238 -19.10 -1.11 10.91
CA ILE A 238 -20.52 -1.43 10.93
C ILE A 238 -21.19 -0.74 12.13
N LYS A 239 -21.30 0.59 12.06
CA LYS A 239 -22.23 1.32 12.92
C LYS A 239 -23.15 2.18 12.06
N PRO A 240 -24.49 2.09 12.26
CA PRO A 240 -25.48 2.65 11.33
C PRO A 240 -25.61 4.17 11.37
N THR A 241 -25.15 4.87 12.43
CA THR A 241 -25.35 6.33 12.55
C THR A 241 -24.06 7.15 12.51
N GLN A 242 -24.17 8.42 12.05
CA GLN A 242 -23.06 9.37 11.95
C GLN A 242 -22.51 9.75 13.34
N GLU A 243 -23.39 9.86 14.34
CA GLU A 243 -23.03 10.18 15.74
C GLU A 243 -22.23 9.06 16.40
N GLU A 244 -22.58 7.79 16.14
CA GLU A 244 -21.83 6.64 16.62
C GLU A 244 -20.48 6.48 15.93
N ARG A 245 -20.35 6.91 14.66
CA ARG A 245 -19.06 6.99 13.95
C ARG A 245 -18.15 8.03 14.57
N VAL A 246 -18.67 9.20 14.90
CA VAL A 246 -17.92 10.29 15.55
C VAL A 246 -17.48 9.90 16.96
N SER A 247 -18.32 9.26 17.76
CA SER A 247 -17.95 8.79 19.09
C SER A 247 -16.94 7.63 19.05
N SER A 248 -17.06 6.70 18.10
CA SER A 248 -16.14 5.56 17.97
C SER A 248 -14.74 5.95 17.52
N VAL A 249 -14.58 7.07 16.81
CA VAL A 249 -13.27 7.62 16.48
C VAL A 249 -12.63 8.29 17.70
N LYS A 250 -13.42 8.82 18.68
CA LYS A 250 -12.89 9.39 19.95
C LYS A 250 -12.13 8.35 20.80
N ILE A 251 -12.46 7.09 20.67
CA ILE A 251 -11.93 6.01 21.52
C ILE A 251 -10.68 5.34 20.90
N LYS A 252 -10.33 5.69 19.63
CA LYS A 252 -9.22 5.03 18.91
C LYS A 252 -7.83 5.53 19.27
N LEU A 253 -7.69 6.82 19.61
CA LEU A 253 -6.41 7.46 19.88
C LEU A 253 -6.47 8.21 21.20
N ASN A 254 -5.54 7.93 22.11
CA ASN A 254 -5.42 8.60 23.39
C ASN A 254 -4.02 9.22 23.54
N ALA A 255 -3.96 10.46 24.03
CA ALA A 255 -2.72 11.13 24.37
C ALA A 255 -2.16 10.66 25.71
N ILE A 256 -0.86 10.58 25.82
CA ILE A 256 -0.12 10.37 27.06
C ILE A 256 0.24 11.76 27.59
N LYS A 257 -0.60 12.33 28.49
CA LYS A 257 -0.48 13.71 28.98
C LYS A 257 0.89 13.99 29.62
N GLU A 258 1.43 13.06 30.38
CA GLU A 258 2.72 13.17 31.08
C GLU A 258 3.87 13.50 30.10
N ASN A 259 3.81 12.94 28.88
CA ASN A 259 4.81 13.15 27.86
C ASN A 259 4.61 14.45 27.06
N LEU A 260 3.40 15.01 27.07
CA LEU A 260 3.00 16.11 26.17
C LEU A 260 2.88 17.47 26.85
N GLN A 261 2.56 17.49 28.16
CA GLN A 261 2.27 18.73 28.88
C GLN A 261 3.45 19.68 28.84
N ASP A 262 3.17 20.93 28.42
CA ASP A 262 4.12 22.05 28.31
C ASP A 262 5.28 21.80 27.33
N LYS A 263 5.17 20.77 26.44
CA LYS A 263 6.18 20.42 25.44
C LYS A 263 5.89 21.01 24.06
N ARG A 264 6.96 21.40 23.36
CA ARG A 264 6.98 21.61 21.92
C ARG A 264 7.14 20.23 21.27
N VAL A 265 6.16 19.84 20.47
CA VAL A 265 6.01 18.48 19.94
C VAL A 265 6.22 18.47 18.43
N ILE A 266 7.09 17.61 17.93
CA ILE A 266 7.13 17.23 16.53
C ILE A 266 6.32 15.95 16.39
N LEU A 267 5.24 16.00 15.60
CA LEU A 267 4.49 14.81 15.15
C LEU A 267 4.89 14.48 13.73
N VAL A 268 5.40 13.27 13.54
CA VAL A 268 5.70 12.72 12.21
C VAL A 268 4.60 11.75 11.80
N ASP A 269 4.10 11.91 10.55
CA ASP A 269 3.14 10.99 9.95
C ASP A 269 3.55 10.65 8.50
N ASP A 270 2.95 9.63 7.90
CA ASP A 270 3.25 9.18 6.53
C ASP A 270 2.68 10.15 5.48
N SER A 271 1.41 10.52 5.59
CA SER A 271 0.68 11.32 4.60
C SER A 271 -0.51 12.06 5.19
N ILE A 272 -1.01 13.09 4.49
CA ILE A 272 -2.29 13.73 4.78
C ILE A 272 -3.16 13.69 3.52
N VAL A 273 -4.28 12.94 3.57
CA VAL A 273 -5.21 12.82 2.44
C VAL A 273 -6.37 13.82 2.59
N ARG A 274 -7.23 13.65 3.59
CA ARG A 274 -8.40 14.54 3.84
C ARG A 274 -8.17 15.59 4.92
N GLY A 275 -7.14 15.46 5.72
CA GLY A 275 -6.78 16.35 6.84
C GLY A 275 -7.65 16.21 8.10
N THR A 276 -8.80 15.54 8.04
CA THR A 276 -9.73 15.41 9.19
C THR A 276 -9.12 14.62 10.35
N THR A 277 -8.38 13.55 10.05
CA THR A 277 -7.65 12.75 11.06
C THR A 277 -6.55 13.59 11.72
N MET A 278 -5.72 14.26 10.92
CA MET A 278 -4.63 15.10 11.41
C MET A 278 -5.15 16.25 12.29
N LYS A 279 -6.17 16.96 11.85
CA LYS A 279 -6.83 18.02 12.63
C LYS A 279 -7.27 17.51 14.02
N ARG A 280 -7.77 16.29 14.06
CA ARG A 280 -8.20 15.67 15.31
C ARG A 280 -7.02 15.27 16.19
N ILE A 281 -5.97 14.72 15.63
CA ILE A 281 -4.74 14.36 16.36
C ILE A 281 -4.15 15.62 17.00
N ILE A 282 -4.04 16.72 16.26
CA ILE A 282 -3.55 18.00 16.76
C ILE A 282 -4.42 18.49 17.93
N LYS A 283 -5.75 18.40 17.80
CA LYS A 283 -6.64 18.75 18.90
C LYS A 283 -6.39 17.88 20.16
N ILE A 284 -6.20 16.59 20.00
CA ILE A 284 -5.89 15.65 21.11
C ILE A 284 -4.58 16.06 21.80
N LEU A 285 -3.54 16.41 21.03
CA LEU A 285 -2.25 16.86 21.57
C LEU A 285 -2.38 18.19 22.32
N LYS A 286 -3.07 19.17 21.75
CA LYS A 286 -3.31 20.49 22.38
C LYS A 286 -4.18 20.35 23.65
N ASP A 287 -5.24 19.53 23.61
CA ASP A 287 -6.08 19.23 24.78
C ASP A 287 -5.29 18.50 25.90
N ALA A 288 -4.21 17.80 25.54
CA ALA A 288 -3.30 17.16 26.49
C ALA A 288 -2.22 18.11 27.05
N GLY A 289 -2.21 19.38 26.63
CA GLY A 289 -1.31 20.41 27.14
C GLY A 289 -0.04 20.64 26.32
N ALA A 290 0.05 20.12 25.09
CA ALA A 290 1.17 20.45 24.21
C ALA A 290 1.25 21.96 23.94
N LYS A 291 2.42 22.56 24.13
CA LYS A 291 2.67 24.00 23.96
C LYS A 291 2.67 24.38 22.48
N GLU A 292 3.35 23.60 21.66
CA GLU A 292 3.43 23.75 20.22
C GLU A 292 3.34 22.37 19.56
N VAL A 293 2.76 22.31 18.35
CA VAL A 293 2.62 21.08 17.57
C VAL A 293 3.09 21.32 16.15
N HIS A 294 4.25 20.76 15.80
CA HIS A 294 4.89 20.84 14.50
C HIS A 294 4.68 19.54 13.73
N ILE A 295 4.09 19.61 12.54
CA ILE A 295 3.78 18.45 11.73
C ILE A 295 4.84 18.24 10.65
N ARG A 296 5.32 17.00 10.53
CA ARG A 296 6.30 16.57 9.53
C ARG A 296 5.75 15.36 8.80
N ILE A 297 5.54 15.48 7.48
CA ILE A 297 4.92 14.46 6.66
C ILE A 297 5.98 13.81 5.77
N ALA A 298 6.09 12.47 5.87
CA ALA A 298 7.09 11.67 5.17
C ALA A 298 6.82 11.48 3.67
N SER A 299 5.84 12.17 3.13
CA SER A 299 5.50 12.16 1.70
C SER A 299 5.21 13.58 1.18
N PRO A 300 5.14 13.75 -0.15
CA PRO A 300 4.58 14.94 -0.76
C PRO A 300 3.11 15.13 -0.43
N LYS A 301 2.59 16.30 -0.77
CA LYS A 301 1.17 16.61 -0.71
C LYS A 301 0.38 15.72 -1.68
N VAL A 302 -0.68 15.05 -1.21
CA VAL A 302 -1.59 14.30 -2.07
C VAL A 302 -2.52 15.26 -2.79
N VAL A 303 -2.41 15.35 -4.11
CA VAL A 303 -3.09 16.35 -4.95
C VAL A 303 -4.03 15.75 -5.99
N SER A 304 -3.93 14.45 -6.27
CA SER A 304 -4.73 13.79 -7.29
C SER A 304 -5.34 12.49 -6.78
N ASN A 305 -6.52 12.16 -7.29
CA ASN A 305 -7.16 10.86 -7.06
C ASN A 305 -6.39 9.73 -7.72
N ASP A 306 -6.60 8.53 -7.20
CA ASP A 306 -6.08 7.31 -7.81
C ASP A 306 -7.10 6.17 -7.73
N ILE A 307 -7.07 5.27 -8.73
CA ILE A 307 -7.91 4.07 -8.84
C ILE A 307 -7.10 2.83 -9.22
N TYR A 308 -5.81 2.98 -9.47
CA TYR A 308 -4.95 1.92 -10.01
C TYR A 308 -4.16 1.21 -8.92
N ALA A 309 -3.52 1.97 -8.06
CA ALA A 309 -2.63 1.45 -7.03
C ALA A 309 -3.28 1.47 -5.64
N ILE A 310 -3.92 2.61 -5.31
CA ILE A 310 -4.56 2.84 -4.01
C ILE A 310 -5.87 3.62 -4.22
N ASP A 311 -6.89 3.36 -3.40
CA ASP A 311 -8.14 4.13 -3.43
C ASP A 311 -7.97 5.51 -2.80
N ILE A 312 -7.57 6.46 -3.61
CA ILE A 312 -7.52 7.87 -3.23
C ILE A 312 -8.80 8.54 -3.74
N PRO A 313 -9.57 9.20 -2.84
CA PRO A 313 -10.86 9.77 -3.19
C PRO A 313 -10.73 10.89 -4.22
N LYS A 314 -11.88 11.34 -4.75
CA LYS A 314 -11.95 12.44 -5.72
C LYS A 314 -11.19 13.67 -5.24
N ASN A 315 -10.60 14.40 -6.17
CA ASN A 315 -9.72 15.54 -5.91
C ASN A 315 -10.33 16.57 -4.94
N GLU A 316 -11.63 16.84 -5.02
CA GLU A 316 -12.34 17.80 -4.16
C GLU A 316 -12.35 17.40 -2.68
N GLN A 317 -12.09 16.13 -2.37
CA GLN A 317 -11.99 15.61 -1.00
C GLN A 317 -10.57 15.64 -0.45
N LEU A 318 -9.58 15.94 -1.29
CA LEU A 318 -8.17 16.00 -0.91
C LEU A 318 -7.85 17.37 -0.33
N ILE A 319 -7.29 17.39 0.87
CA ILE A 319 -6.90 18.65 1.49
C ILE A 319 -5.75 19.34 0.73
N GLY A 320 -4.91 18.55 0.06
CA GLY A 320 -3.79 19.06 -0.73
C GLY A 320 -4.19 19.62 -2.10
N TYR A 321 -5.40 19.31 -2.58
CA TYR A 321 -5.87 19.78 -3.89
C TYR A 321 -6.13 21.29 -3.88
N ASN A 322 -5.47 22.01 -4.80
CA ASN A 322 -5.58 23.47 -4.95
C ASN A 322 -5.35 24.31 -3.66
N LYS A 323 -4.62 23.78 -2.66
CA LYS A 323 -4.29 24.50 -1.44
C LYS A 323 -2.77 24.61 -1.26
N THR A 324 -2.34 25.74 -0.72
CA THR A 324 -0.94 25.91 -0.27
C THR A 324 -0.68 25.13 1.01
N VAL A 325 0.59 24.98 1.38
CA VAL A 325 0.96 24.32 2.64
C VAL A 325 0.46 25.13 3.85
N GLU A 326 0.48 26.47 3.75
CA GLU A 326 0.00 27.39 4.77
C GLU A 326 -1.52 27.24 4.98
N GLU A 327 -2.30 27.14 3.91
CA GLU A 327 -3.75 26.92 4.01
C GLU A 327 -4.08 25.56 4.63
N VAL A 328 -3.28 24.52 4.33
CA VAL A 328 -3.43 23.21 4.97
C VAL A 328 -3.06 23.29 6.44
N ARG A 329 -1.93 23.95 6.79
CA ARG A 329 -1.50 24.21 8.18
C ARG A 329 -2.60 24.87 8.99
N ASP A 330 -3.17 25.94 8.47
CA ASP A 330 -4.22 26.71 9.14
C ASP A 330 -5.51 25.91 9.32
N TYR A 331 -5.88 25.09 8.32
CA TYR A 331 -7.04 24.20 8.41
C TYR A 331 -6.88 23.13 9.49
N ILE A 332 -5.71 22.48 9.56
CA ILE A 332 -5.46 21.44 10.57
C ILE A 332 -5.14 22.03 11.96
N GLY A 333 -4.69 23.28 12.02
CA GLY A 333 -4.49 24.04 13.25
C GLY A 333 -3.19 23.73 13.98
N CYS A 334 -2.09 23.42 13.24
CA CYS A 334 -0.76 23.22 13.81
C CYS A 334 0.11 24.48 13.71
N ASP A 335 1.21 24.50 14.47
CA ASP A 335 2.11 25.64 14.53
C ASP A 335 3.06 25.69 13.33
N SER A 336 3.46 24.53 12.79
CA SER A 336 4.15 24.43 11.50
C SER A 336 3.84 23.11 10.78
N LEU A 337 3.89 23.14 9.44
CA LEU A 337 3.67 21.98 8.57
C LEU A 337 4.77 21.91 7.52
N TYR A 338 5.31 20.72 7.30
CA TYR A 338 6.24 20.46 6.21
C TYR A 338 5.99 19.07 5.61
N TYR A 339 6.02 18.99 4.29
CA TYR A 339 5.94 17.76 3.51
C TYR A 339 7.29 17.46 2.90
N LEU A 340 7.71 16.20 2.90
CA LEU A 340 8.89 15.78 2.17
C LEU A 340 8.64 15.99 0.66
N SER A 341 9.66 16.44 -0.07
CA SER A 341 9.57 16.53 -1.54
C SER A 341 9.51 15.16 -2.19
N LEU A 342 9.00 15.09 -3.42
CA LEU A 342 8.95 13.83 -4.18
C LEU A 342 10.38 13.28 -4.39
N GLU A 343 11.30 14.10 -4.85
CA GLU A 343 12.71 13.75 -5.00
C GLU A 343 13.31 13.20 -3.68
N GLY A 344 13.04 13.88 -2.56
CA GLY A 344 13.51 13.43 -1.24
C GLY A 344 12.91 12.08 -0.81
N LEU A 345 11.68 11.79 -1.19
CA LEU A 345 11.04 10.49 -0.95
C LEU A 345 11.65 9.40 -1.83
N GLU A 346 11.81 9.66 -3.12
CA GLU A 346 12.41 8.72 -4.07
C GLU A 346 13.86 8.37 -3.71
N ASP A 347 14.66 9.35 -3.28
CA ASP A 347 16.01 9.14 -2.74
C ASP A 347 16.00 8.15 -1.57
N CYS A 348 15.03 8.29 -0.66
CA CYS A 348 14.89 7.38 0.47
C CYS A 348 14.48 5.96 0.06
N CYS A 349 13.80 5.82 -1.07
CA CYS A 349 13.33 4.56 -1.64
C CYS A 349 14.31 3.95 -2.67
N GLY A 350 15.43 4.63 -3.02
CA GLY A 350 16.47 4.08 -3.91
C GLY A 350 16.30 4.38 -5.38
N ASN A 351 15.47 5.34 -5.78
CA ASN A 351 15.35 5.89 -7.15
C ASN A 351 15.13 4.84 -8.26
N LYS A 352 14.27 3.85 -8.02
CA LYS A 352 14.02 2.75 -8.97
C LYS A 352 12.98 3.05 -10.06
N GLY A 353 12.34 4.23 -10.00
CA GLY A 353 11.14 4.56 -10.77
C GLY A 353 9.88 4.14 -10.03
N TYR A 354 8.96 5.09 -9.88
CA TYR A 354 7.78 4.91 -9.04
C TYR A 354 6.51 5.40 -9.72
N TYR A 355 5.40 4.77 -9.37
CA TYR A 355 4.06 5.27 -9.66
C TYR A 355 3.68 6.30 -8.60
N GLU A 356 3.38 7.53 -9.04
CA GLU A 356 3.28 8.71 -8.19
C GLU A 356 2.17 9.68 -8.59
N LYS A 357 1.21 9.23 -9.40
CA LYS A 357 0.10 10.06 -9.91
C LYS A 357 -0.57 10.89 -8.81
N TYR A 358 -0.76 10.33 -7.65
CA TYR A 358 -1.43 10.98 -6.53
C TYR A 358 -0.64 12.18 -5.95
N PHE A 359 0.66 12.29 -6.22
CA PHE A 359 1.51 13.42 -5.84
C PHE A 359 1.71 14.42 -6.97
N THR A 360 1.74 13.96 -8.23
CA THR A 360 2.06 14.78 -9.39
C THR A 360 0.86 15.16 -10.24
N GLY A 361 -0.21 14.36 -10.20
CA GLY A 361 -1.35 14.44 -11.11
C GLY A 361 -1.07 13.84 -12.50
N VAL A 362 0.15 13.35 -12.76
CA VAL A 362 0.53 12.76 -14.05
C VAL A 362 0.07 11.30 -14.07
N ASP A 363 -0.74 10.93 -15.05
CA ASP A 363 -1.31 9.60 -15.21
C ASP A 363 -0.60 8.86 -16.34
N ILE A 364 0.22 7.86 -16.00
CA ILE A 364 0.93 7.04 -17.00
C ILE A 364 0.01 6.19 -17.87
N PHE A 365 -1.25 6.04 -17.48
CA PHE A 365 -2.27 5.28 -18.22
C PHE A 365 -3.19 6.18 -19.06
N GLN A 366 -3.06 7.52 -19.02
CA GLN A 366 -3.94 8.44 -19.76
C GLN A 366 -3.85 8.28 -21.27
N GLU A 367 -2.66 8.05 -21.81
CA GLU A 367 -2.48 7.74 -23.23
C GLU A 367 -3.10 6.39 -23.62
N GLU A 368 -3.21 5.47 -22.68
CA GLU A 368 -3.82 4.16 -22.87
C GLU A 368 -5.35 4.19 -22.76
N ALA A 369 -5.90 5.14 -22.01
CA ALA A 369 -7.35 5.26 -21.75
C ALA A 369 -8.13 6.05 -22.85
N VAL A 370 -7.44 6.81 -23.70
CA VAL A 370 -8.09 7.73 -24.68
C VAL A 370 -8.52 7.04 -25.98
N TRP A 371 -8.09 5.82 -26.23
CA TRP A 371 -8.40 5.14 -27.48
C TRP A 371 -9.16 3.83 -27.24
N HIS A 372 -10.49 3.90 -27.12
CA HIS A 372 -11.49 2.94 -27.71
C HIS A 372 -12.87 3.11 -27.09
#